data_27e202d1bc385baac6be6e73a98a094c
#
_entry.id   27e202d1bc385baac6be6e73a98a094c
#
_cell.length_a   1.000
_cell.length_b   1.000
_cell.length_c   1.000
_cell.angle_alpha   90.00
_cell.angle_beta   90.00
_cell.angle_gamma   90.00
#
_symmetry.space_group_name_H-M   'P 1'
#
loop_
_entity.id
_entity.type
_entity.pdbx_description
1 polymer ?
#
loop_
_entity_poly.entity_id
_entity_poly.type
_entity_poly.pdbx_seq_one_letter_code
_entity_poly.pdbx_strand_id
1 'polypeptide(L)'
;AAFTDVATGKMINSGFLTGLTVEEAKEKVKDFLTEKKIGNRKVNYKLRDWVFSRQRYWGEPIPIVHCDKCGYVPLDESELPLLLPEVDSYMPTDNGESPLAAMTDWVNTTCPCCGGPAKRETDTMPQWAGSSWYFLRYTDPDNTEALASPEALKYWLPVDWYNGGMEHTTLHLLYSRFWHKFLYDEGVVPTPEPYQKRTSHGMILGENGEKMSKSRGNVINPDDIVREYGADTLRTYEMFIGAFDLSASWSDDGVKGCRRFLDRVWKLQTMLDKSNEGYSKDIETKMHQTIKKVSSDFENLKYNTAIAAMMALINDFYKKNSITLGEYKTLITLLNPVAPHITEEIWEIIGGNGRLYEQSWPEYEEAKTVESTVEIAVQINGKTKVTLSIGK
;
A
#
# COMPACT_ATOMS: atom_id res chain seq x y z
N ALA A 1 -48.80 -15.25 4.69
CA ALA A 1 -47.38 -15.02 4.37
C ALA A 1 -46.53 -16.02 5.16
N ALA A 2 -45.43 -16.51 4.56
CA ALA A 2 -44.50 -17.37 5.29
C ALA A 2 -43.79 -16.56 6.40
N PHE A 3 -43.65 -17.18 7.58
CA PHE A 3 -42.87 -16.61 8.67
C PHE A 3 -41.39 -16.75 8.36
N THR A 4 -40.69 -15.65 8.23
CA THR A 4 -39.28 -15.62 7.79
C THR A 4 -38.28 -15.25 8.90
N ASP A 5 -38.78 -14.91 10.10
CA ASP A 5 -37.91 -14.61 11.23
C ASP A 5 -37.38 -15.92 11.87
N VAL A 6 -36.12 -16.25 11.54
CA VAL A 6 -35.46 -17.44 12.07
C VAL A 6 -34.87 -17.25 13.48
N ALA A 7 -34.83 -16.01 13.99
CA ALA A 7 -34.22 -15.73 15.29
C ALA A 7 -35.21 -15.99 16.45
N THR A 8 -36.48 -15.67 16.26
CA THR A 8 -37.53 -15.80 17.30
C THR A 8 -38.55 -16.91 17.06
N GLY A 9 -38.49 -17.52 15.85
CA GLY A 9 -39.44 -18.55 15.43
C GLY A 9 -39.34 -19.83 16.24
N LYS A 10 -40.51 -20.45 16.53
CA LYS A 10 -40.60 -21.82 17.05
C LYS A 10 -41.30 -22.73 16.07
N MET A 11 -40.87 -23.96 16.04
CA MET A 11 -41.42 -24.99 15.15
C MET A 11 -42.82 -25.38 15.62
N ILE A 12 -43.80 -25.38 14.71
CA ILE A 12 -45.19 -25.82 14.97
C ILE A 12 -45.56 -26.89 13.95
N ASN A 13 -46.37 -27.85 14.37
CA ASN A 13 -46.83 -28.98 13.51
C ASN A 13 -45.71 -29.72 12.80
N SER A 14 -44.54 -29.85 13.44
CA SER A 14 -43.31 -30.40 12.85
C SER A 14 -42.86 -31.72 13.48
N GLY A 15 -43.83 -32.51 14.01
CA GLY A 15 -43.52 -33.79 14.63
C GLY A 15 -42.54 -33.65 15.79
N PHE A 16 -41.48 -34.41 15.75
CA PHE A 16 -40.44 -34.43 16.80
C PHE A 16 -39.63 -33.10 16.94
N LEU A 17 -39.85 -32.13 16.06
CA LEU A 17 -39.27 -30.80 16.14
C LEU A 17 -40.21 -29.77 16.74
N THR A 18 -41.47 -30.09 16.95
CA THR A 18 -42.46 -29.15 17.44
C THR A 18 -42.06 -28.57 18.82
N GLY A 19 -42.16 -27.25 18.97
CA GLY A 19 -41.84 -26.52 20.20
C GLY A 19 -40.37 -26.05 20.28
N LEU A 20 -39.50 -26.60 19.45
CA LEU A 20 -38.10 -26.17 19.40
C LEU A 20 -37.93 -24.80 18.70
N THR A 21 -36.90 -24.07 19.07
CA THR A 21 -36.44 -22.93 18.28
C THR A 21 -35.92 -23.40 16.92
N VAL A 22 -35.82 -22.50 15.96
CA VAL A 22 -35.26 -22.84 14.63
C VAL A 22 -33.84 -23.42 14.73
N GLU A 23 -33.04 -22.90 15.64
CA GLU A 23 -31.66 -23.34 15.82
C GLU A 23 -31.57 -24.74 16.42
N GLU A 24 -32.31 -24.99 17.48
CA GLU A 24 -32.43 -26.33 18.07
C GLU A 24 -32.99 -27.37 17.08
N ALA A 25 -34.00 -26.98 16.30
CA ALA A 25 -34.58 -27.84 15.27
C ALA A 25 -33.56 -28.17 14.14
N LYS A 26 -32.74 -27.22 13.73
CA LYS A 26 -31.65 -27.46 12.74
C LYS A 26 -30.66 -28.50 13.25
N GLU A 27 -30.24 -28.41 14.49
CA GLU A 27 -29.30 -29.39 15.05
C GLU A 27 -29.96 -30.77 15.16
N LYS A 28 -31.16 -30.83 15.73
CA LYS A 28 -31.90 -32.10 15.93
C LYS A 28 -32.25 -32.81 14.63
N VAL A 29 -32.57 -32.06 13.56
CA VAL A 29 -32.83 -32.69 12.25
C VAL A 29 -31.53 -33.21 11.58
N LYS A 30 -30.40 -32.55 11.79
CA LYS A 30 -29.10 -33.04 11.33
C LYS A 30 -28.73 -34.38 11.98
N ASP A 31 -28.95 -34.47 13.31
CA ASP A 31 -28.71 -35.73 14.04
C ASP A 31 -29.64 -36.85 13.56
N PHE A 32 -30.92 -36.58 13.40
CA PHE A 32 -31.92 -37.55 12.89
C PHE A 32 -31.52 -38.05 11.48
N LEU A 33 -31.11 -37.14 10.58
CA LEU A 33 -30.72 -37.52 9.23
C LEU A 33 -29.46 -38.40 9.22
N THR A 34 -28.51 -38.10 10.11
CA THR A 34 -27.27 -38.88 10.25
C THR A 34 -27.52 -40.26 10.83
N GLU A 35 -28.34 -40.35 11.89
CA GLU A 35 -28.75 -41.62 12.52
C GLU A 35 -29.50 -42.54 11.52
N LYS A 36 -30.39 -41.95 10.73
CA LYS A 36 -31.11 -42.68 9.66
C LYS A 36 -30.26 -43.00 8.44
N LYS A 37 -29.04 -42.54 8.37
CA LYS A 37 -28.11 -42.70 7.20
C LYS A 37 -28.71 -42.17 5.89
N ILE A 38 -29.56 -41.15 5.94
CA ILE A 38 -30.18 -40.48 4.78
C ILE A 38 -29.64 -39.10 4.53
N GLY A 39 -28.69 -38.63 5.37
CA GLY A 39 -27.97 -37.36 5.22
C GLY A 39 -26.77 -37.31 6.15
N ASN A 40 -25.84 -36.40 5.86
CA ASN A 40 -24.66 -36.15 6.68
C ASN A 40 -24.51 -34.66 6.97
N ARG A 41 -23.88 -34.34 8.09
CA ARG A 41 -23.42 -32.97 8.37
C ARG A 41 -22.33 -32.60 7.38
N LYS A 42 -22.48 -31.45 6.72
CA LYS A 42 -21.46 -30.91 5.82
C LYS A 42 -21.19 -29.46 6.20
N VAL A 43 -19.92 -29.13 6.39
CA VAL A 43 -19.46 -27.76 6.56
C VAL A 43 -19.11 -27.20 5.18
N ASN A 44 -19.73 -26.10 4.84
CA ASN A 44 -19.39 -25.34 3.62
C ASN A 44 -18.75 -24.01 4.03
N TYR A 45 -17.58 -23.75 3.51
CA TYR A 45 -16.90 -22.50 3.71
C TYR A 45 -17.36 -21.47 2.69
N LYS A 46 -17.49 -20.20 3.10
CA LYS A 46 -17.81 -19.09 2.18
C LYS A 46 -16.62 -18.69 1.32
N LEU A 47 -15.41 -18.86 1.86
CA LEU A 47 -14.17 -18.61 1.13
C LEU A 47 -13.99 -19.75 0.11
N ARG A 48 -13.74 -19.39 -1.14
CA ARG A 48 -13.42 -20.34 -2.20
C ARG A 48 -12.00 -20.83 -2.06
N ASP A 49 -11.73 -22.05 -2.52
CA ASP A 49 -10.37 -22.58 -2.61
C ASP A 49 -9.50 -21.67 -3.50
N TRP A 50 -8.27 -21.45 -3.04
CA TRP A 50 -7.31 -20.76 -3.86
C TRP A 50 -6.65 -21.74 -4.83
N VAL A 51 -7.07 -21.68 -6.09
CA VAL A 51 -6.40 -22.40 -7.18
C VAL A 51 -5.20 -21.56 -7.60
N PHE A 52 -4.02 -21.90 -7.11
CA PHE A 52 -2.78 -21.17 -7.36
C PHE A 52 -2.06 -21.62 -8.64
N SER A 53 -2.29 -22.84 -9.13
CA SER A 53 -1.69 -23.36 -10.35
C SER A 53 -2.29 -22.74 -11.62
N ARG A 54 -1.46 -22.51 -12.63
CA ARG A 54 -1.84 -21.94 -13.92
C ARG A 54 -1.09 -22.62 -15.06
N GLN A 55 -1.73 -22.72 -16.20
CA GLN A 55 -1.19 -23.18 -17.46
C GLN A 55 -0.37 -22.05 -18.12
N ARG A 56 0.74 -21.66 -17.46
CA ARG A 56 1.63 -20.58 -17.90
C ARG A 56 3.07 -21.00 -17.76
N TYR A 57 3.91 -20.54 -18.68
CA TYR A 57 5.37 -20.75 -18.59
C TYR A 57 5.97 -19.99 -17.40
N TRP A 58 5.70 -18.67 -17.29
CA TRP A 58 6.24 -17.84 -16.22
C TRP A 58 5.49 -18.03 -14.90
N GLY A 59 6.19 -18.56 -13.94
CA GLY A 59 5.75 -18.82 -12.58
C GLY A 59 6.72 -19.78 -11.90
N GLU A 60 6.66 -19.90 -10.58
CA GLU A 60 7.44 -20.90 -9.85
C GLU A 60 6.96 -22.31 -10.26
N PRO A 61 7.87 -23.21 -10.71
CA PRO A 61 7.51 -24.60 -10.98
C PRO A 61 7.03 -25.29 -9.71
N ILE A 62 6.06 -26.19 -9.85
CA ILE A 62 5.55 -26.99 -8.73
C ILE A 62 6.43 -28.24 -8.60
N PRO A 63 7.13 -28.46 -7.47
CA PRO A 63 8.09 -29.55 -7.32
C PRO A 63 7.42 -30.89 -7.05
N ILE A 64 6.53 -31.33 -7.97
CA ILE A 64 5.77 -32.58 -7.90
C ILE A 64 5.93 -33.31 -9.22
N VAL A 65 5.98 -34.63 -9.14
CA VAL A 65 5.91 -35.54 -10.31
C VAL A 65 4.68 -36.42 -10.23
N HIS A 66 4.12 -36.71 -11.37
CA HIS A 66 3.01 -37.66 -11.58
C HIS A 66 3.55 -39.03 -11.97
N CYS A 67 3.32 -40.02 -11.16
CA CYS A 67 3.73 -41.40 -11.39
C CYS A 67 2.49 -42.29 -11.45
N ASP A 68 2.37 -43.11 -12.49
CA ASP A 68 1.22 -44.04 -12.66
C ASP A 68 1.08 -45.04 -11.50
N LYS A 69 2.19 -45.40 -10.85
CA LYS A 69 2.22 -46.33 -9.71
C LYS A 69 2.04 -45.63 -8.36
N CYS A 70 2.68 -44.46 -8.14
CA CYS A 70 2.78 -43.83 -6.85
C CYS A 70 1.85 -42.62 -6.71
N GLY A 71 1.22 -42.10 -7.76
CA GLY A 71 0.41 -40.91 -7.79
C GLY A 71 1.26 -39.64 -7.79
N TYR A 72 0.87 -38.63 -7.01
CA TYR A 72 1.61 -37.39 -6.84
C TYR A 72 2.77 -37.59 -5.85
N VAL A 73 3.99 -37.34 -6.29
CA VAL A 73 5.19 -37.54 -5.50
C VAL A 73 5.99 -36.23 -5.47
N PRO A 74 6.33 -35.66 -4.30
CA PRO A 74 7.20 -34.49 -4.23
C PRO A 74 8.61 -34.86 -4.71
N LEU A 75 9.30 -33.87 -5.31
CA LEU A 75 10.73 -33.99 -5.63
C LEU A 75 11.55 -34.09 -4.34
N ASP A 76 12.72 -34.71 -4.42
CA ASP A 76 13.70 -34.70 -3.34
C ASP A 76 14.23 -33.26 -3.11
N GLU A 77 14.52 -32.91 -1.87
CA GLU A 77 15.05 -31.57 -1.53
C GLU A 77 16.37 -31.26 -2.25
N SER A 78 17.17 -32.27 -2.56
CA SER A 78 18.40 -32.14 -3.34
C SER A 78 18.20 -31.69 -4.80
N GLU A 79 16.98 -31.82 -5.32
CA GLU A 79 16.60 -31.36 -6.67
C GLU A 79 16.07 -29.91 -6.67
N LEU A 80 16.01 -29.26 -5.51
CA LEU A 80 15.55 -27.88 -5.39
C LEU A 80 16.72 -26.86 -5.48
N PRO A 81 16.54 -25.70 -6.08
CA PRO A 81 15.30 -25.24 -6.70
C PRO A 81 15.02 -25.89 -8.05
N LEU A 82 13.77 -26.28 -8.29
CA LEU A 82 13.32 -26.72 -9.60
C LEU A 82 13.25 -25.51 -10.54
N LEU A 83 14.06 -25.48 -11.58
CA LEU A 83 14.13 -24.37 -12.54
C LEU A 83 13.27 -24.65 -13.76
N LEU A 84 12.75 -23.57 -14.36
CA LEU A 84 12.13 -23.62 -15.67
C LEU A 84 13.19 -23.95 -16.74
N PRO A 85 12.85 -24.74 -17.79
CA PRO A 85 13.78 -24.98 -18.89
C PRO A 85 14.02 -23.68 -19.68
N GLU A 86 15.25 -23.47 -20.11
CA GLU A 86 15.56 -22.35 -21.02
C GLU A 86 14.97 -22.63 -22.41
N VAL A 87 14.25 -21.67 -22.96
CA VAL A 87 13.61 -21.76 -24.27
C VAL A 87 13.67 -20.43 -25.00
N ASP A 88 13.88 -20.48 -26.30
CA ASP A 88 13.90 -19.29 -27.17
C ASP A 88 12.51 -18.66 -27.32
N SER A 89 11.47 -19.49 -27.30
CA SER A 89 10.07 -19.03 -27.36
C SER A 89 9.13 -20.07 -26.76
N TYR A 90 7.97 -19.61 -26.32
CA TYR A 90 6.88 -20.49 -25.89
C TYR A 90 5.54 -19.91 -26.37
N MET A 91 4.64 -20.77 -26.76
CA MET A 91 3.31 -20.41 -27.23
C MET A 91 2.27 -21.13 -26.37
N PRO A 92 1.11 -20.51 -26.13
CA PRO A 92 -0.04 -21.22 -25.55
C PRO A 92 -0.38 -22.45 -26.38
N THR A 93 -0.78 -23.52 -25.74
CA THR A 93 -1.24 -24.72 -26.42
C THR A 93 -2.70 -24.61 -26.84
N ASP A 94 -3.06 -25.20 -27.97
CA ASP A 94 -4.43 -25.17 -28.51
C ASP A 94 -5.42 -26.00 -27.66
N ASN A 95 -4.92 -26.92 -26.84
CA ASN A 95 -5.71 -27.80 -25.97
C ASN A 95 -5.86 -27.29 -24.54
N GLY A 96 -5.32 -26.11 -24.23
CA GLY A 96 -5.37 -25.50 -22.90
C GLY A 96 -4.38 -26.04 -21.87
N GLU A 97 -3.48 -26.91 -22.26
CA GLU A 97 -2.37 -27.36 -21.42
C GLU A 97 -1.29 -26.27 -21.28
N SER A 98 -0.47 -26.39 -20.25
CA SER A 98 0.67 -25.50 -20.06
C SER A 98 1.65 -25.59 -21.24
N PRO A 99 2.29 -24.47 -21.65
CA PRO A 99 3.40 -24.52 -22.62
C PRO A 99 4.52 -25.49 -22.22
N LEU A 100 4.74 -25.70 -20.92
CA LEU A 100 5.70 -26.68 -20.41
C LEU A 100 5.36 -28.12 -20.82
N ALA A 101 4.09 -28.45 -21.00
CA ALA A 101 3.66 -29.80 -21.38
C ALA A 101 4.25 -30.26 -22.72
N ALA A 102 4.57 -29.34 -23.62
CA ALA A 102 5.22 -29.63 -24.91
C ALA A 102 6.74 -29.85 -24.80
N MET A 103 7.35 -29.56 -23.65
CA MET A 103 8.80 -29.65 -23.42
C MET A 103 9.16 -31.03 -22.88
N THR A 104 9.09 -32.05 -23.73
CA THR A 104 9.19 -33.45 -23.34
C THR A 104 10.45 -33.81 -22.58
N ASP A 105 11.58 -33.19 -22.90
CA ASP A 105 12.86 -33.44 -22.23
C ASP A 105 12.86 -32.94 -20.77
N TRP A 106 12.11 -31.87 -20.49
CA TRP A 106 11.94 -31.36 -19.14
C TRP A 106 10.81 -32.11 -18.39
N VAL A 107 9.73 -32.42 -19.07
CA VAL A 107 8.54 -33.07 -18.45
C VAL A 107 8.84 -34.50 -18.02
N ASN A 108 9.49 -35.30 -18.89
CA ASN A 108 9.77 -36.70 -18.58
C ASN A 108 10.89 -36.84 -17.56
N THR A 109 10.62 -37.60 -16.52
CA THR A 109 11.57 -37.80 -15.41
C THR A 109 11.39 -39.15 -14.75
N THR A 110 12.11 -39.41 -13.69
CA THR A 110 12.02 -40.63 -12.87
C THR A 110 11.26 -40.32 -11.57
N CYS A 111 10.43 -41.21 -11.13
CA CYS A 111 9.73 -41.11 -9.85
C CYS A 111 10.72 -41.24 -8.67
N PRO A 112 10.83 -40.28 -7.77
CA PRO A 112 11.72 -40.38 -6.60
C PRO A 112 11.36 -41.53 -5.67
N CYS A 113 10.10 -41.98 -5.67
CA CYS A 113 9.62 -43.02 -4.76
C CYS A 113 9.93 -44.43 -5.30
N CYS A 114 9.67 -44.73 -6.59
CA CYS A 114 9.75 -46.11 -7.13
C CYS A 114 10.78 -46.27 -8.23
N GLY A 115 11.47 -45.22 -8.67
CA GLY A 115 12.44 -45.24 -9.76
C GLY A 115 11.85 -45.52 -11.16
N GLY A 116 10.55 -45.58 -11.29
CA GLY A 116 9.84 -45.79 -12.58
C GLY A 116 9.65 -44.46 -13.35
N PRO A 117 9.16 -44.55 -14.59
CA PRO A 117 8.83 -43.37 -15.38
C PRO A 117 7.82 -42.46 -14.67
N ALA A 118 8.03 -41.16 -14.75
CA ALA A 118 7.14 -40.15 -14.20
C ALA A 118 7.16 -38.87 -15.06
N LYS A 119 6.21 -37.98 -14.83
CA LYS A 119 6.12 -36.70 -15.51
C LYS A 119 6.12 -35.57 -14.47
N ARG A 120 6.91 -34.53 -14.70
CA ARG A 120 6.85 -33.29 -13.86
C ARG A 120 5.49 -32.63 -14.03
N GLU A 121 5.03 -31.99 -12.96
CA GLU A 121 3.90 -31.07 -13.03
C GLU A 121 4.22 -29.93 -14.01
N THR A 122 3.31 -29.60 -14.90
CA THR A 122 3.50 -28.62 -15.96
C THR A 122 2.82 -27.29 -15.68
N ASP A 123 1.93 -27.26 -14.70
CA ASP A 123 1.40 -25.99 -14.19
C ASP A 123 2.47 -25.24 -13.38
N THR A 124 2.37 -23.94 -13.34
CA THR A 124 3.23 -23.08 -12.52
C THR A 124 2.42 -22.27 -11.53
N MET A 125 3.08 -21.65 -10.55
CA MET A 125 2.49 -20.76 -9.55
C MET A 125 2.84 -19.30 -9.86
N PRO A 126 2.17 -18.62 -10.81
CA PRO A 126 2.51 -17.24 -11.18
C PRO A 126 1.96 -16.21 -10.21
N GLN A 127 2.53 -15.00 -10.24
CA GLN A 127 2.02 -13.79 -9.61
C GLN A 127 1.84 -13.90 -8.07
N TRP A 128 0.61 -14.23 -7.64
CA TRP A 128 0.23 -14.15 -6.23
C TRP A 128 0.89 -15.19 -5.34
N ALA A 129 1.37 -16.28 -5.87
CA ALA A 129 2.11 -17.27 -5.10
C ALA A 129 3.47 -16.70 -4.68
N GLY A 130 4.30 -16.28 -5.63
CA GLY A 130 5.59 -15.67 -5.35
C GLY A 130 5.46 -14.38 -4.56
N SER A 131 4.51 -13.50 -4.93
CA SER A 131 4.30 -12.25 -4.20
C SER A 131 3.76 -12.44 -2.77
N SER A 132 3.27 -13.62 -2.42
CA SER A 132 2.71 -13.88 -1.09
C SER A 132 3.75 -13.92 0.02
N TRP A 133 5.02 -14.05 -0.28
CA TRP A 133 6.07 -14.20 0.72
C TRP A 133 7.32 -13.34 0.50
N TYR A 134 7.34 -12.46 -0.51
CA TYR A 134 8.51 -11.63 -0.84
C TYR A 134 9.01 -10.79 0.35
N PHE A 135 8.10 -10.26 1.18
CA PHE A 135 8.44 -9.45 2.34
C PHE A 135 9.17 -10.25 3.44
N LEU A 136 8.97 -11.56 3.49
CA LEU A 136 9.74 -12.46 4.37
C LEU A 136 11.16 -12.60 3.83
N ARG A 137 11.31 -12.86 2.53
CA ARG A 137 12.61 -13.01 1.88
C ARG A 137 13.45 -11.73 1.93
N TYR A 138 12.81 -10.56 1.87
CA TYR A 138 13.48 -9.26 1.99
C TYR A 138 14.21 -9.06 3.33
N THR A 139 13.83 -9.80 4.37
CA THR A 139 14.51 -9.70 5.67
C THR A 139 15.91 -10.34 5.67
N ASP A 140 16.16 -11.26 4.73
CA ASP A 140 17.43 -12.01 4.63
C ASP A 140 17.63 -12.53 3.18
N PRO A 141 17.85 -11.61 2.19
CA PRO A 141 17.79 -11.94 0.76
C PRO A 141 18.91 -12.86 0.29
N ASP A 142 20.05 -12.86 0.96
CA ASP A 142 21.23 -13.63 0.58
C ASP A 142 21.32 -15.00 1.29
N ASN A 143 20.30 -15.37 2.07
CA ASN A 143 20.27 -16.64 2.76
C ASN A 143 20.10 -17.80 1.77
N THR A 144 21.05 -18.74 1.76
CA THR A 144 21.04 -19.92 0.87
C THR A 144 20.47 -21.17 1.53
N GLU A 145 20.26 -21.16 2.86
CA GLU A 145 19.88 -22.35 3.63
C GLU A 145 18.40 -22.40 3.96
N ALA A 146 17.74 -21.22 4.05
CA ALA A 146 16.35 -21.10 4.44
C ALA A 146 15.65 -19.93 3.75
N LEU A 147 14.32 -19.83 3.90
CA LEU A 147 13.51 -18.70 3.47
C LEU A 147 14.07 -17.36 4.00
N ALA A 148 14.43 -17.32 5.26
CA ALA A 148 15.20 -16.29 5.97
C ALA A 148 15.62 -16.86 7.33
N SER A 149 16.64 -16.28 7.97
CA SER A 149 17.05 -16.71 9.30
C SER A 149 15.97 -16.42 10.36
N PRO A 150 15.79 -17.28 11.37
CA PRO A 150 14.84 -17.04 12.44
C PRO A 150 15.05 -15.71 13.17
N GLU A 151 16.31 -15.28 13.31
CA GLU A 151 16.71 -14.02 13.93
C GLU A 151 16.19 -12.82 13.12
N ALA A 152 16.39 -12.83 11.79
CA ALA A 152 15.90 -11.79 10.90
C ALA A 152 14.37 -11.72 10.91
N LEU A 153 13.68 -12.86 10.80
CA LEU A 153 12.22 -12.93 10.87
C LEU A 153 11.69 -12.41 12.21
N LYS A 154 12.33 -12.76 13.34
CA LYS A 154 11.93 -12.30 14.66
C LYS A 154 12.13 -10.79 14.84
N TYR A 155 13.15 -10.22 14.20
CA TYR A 155 13.44 -8.78 14.29
C TYR A 155 12.48 -7.95 13.44
N TRP A 156 12.19 -8.40 12.20
CA TRP A 156 11.44 -7.59 11.22
C TRP A 156 9.93 -7.85 11.19
N LEU A 157 9.44 -8.92 11.83
CA LEU A 157 8.02 -9.28 11.80
C LEU A 157 7.34 -9.05 13.18
N PRO A 158 6.02 -8.71 13.16
CA PRO A 158 5.20 -8.43 11.98
C PRO A 158 5.64 -7.15 11.28
N VAL A 159 5.38 -7.01 9.98
CA VAL A 159 5.65 -5.76 9.24
C VAL A 159 4.89 -4.62 9.91
N ASP A 160 5.59 -3.56 10.33
CA ASP A 160 5.01 -2.48 11.12
C ASP A 160 3.91 -1.74 10.37
N TRP A 161 4.14 -1.47 9.10
CA TRP A 161 3.18 -0.76 8.28
C TRP A 161 3.21 -1.21 6.81
N TYR A 162 2.08 -1.71 6.36
CA TYR A 162 1.90 -2.21 5.00
C TYR A 162 0.95 -1.32 4.22
N ASN A 163 1.46 -0.64 3.20
CA ASN A 163 0.72 0.31 2.39
C ASN A 163 0.56 -0.19 0.96
N GLY A 164 -0.65 -0.12 0.41
CA GLY A 164 -0.92 -0.58 -0.94
C GLY A 164 -2.33 -0.32 -1.42
N GLY A 165 -2.60 -0.66 -2.68
CA GLY A 165 -3.90 -0.46 -3.31
C GLY A 165 -5.02 -1.26 -2.65
N MET A 166 -6.24 -0.70 -2.66
CA MET A 166 -7.42 -1.33 -2.08
C MET A 166 -7.80 -2.62 -2.79
N GLU A 167 -7.53 -2.74 -4.09
CA GLU A 167 -7.79 -3.94 -4.91
C GLU A 167 -7.09 -5.19 -4.37
N HIS A 168 -5.94 -5.01 -3.70
CA HIS A 168 -5.18 -6.12 -3.13
C HIS A 168 -5.80 -6.72 -1.87
N THR A 169 -6.87 -6.14 -1.33
CA THR A 169 -7.59 -6.71 -0.18
C THR A 169 -8.10 -8.13 -0.46
N THR A 170 -8.52 -8.40 -1.69
CA THR A 170 -9.02 -9.70 -2.14
C THR A 170 -8.03 -10.46 -3.03
N LEU A 171 -6.84 -9.93 -3.25
CA LEU A 171 -5.78 -10.50 -4.07
C LEU A 171 -4.54 -10.77 -3.21
N HIS A 172 -3.48 -9.99 -3.38
CA HIS A 172 -2.20 -10.17 -2.69
C HIS A 172 -2.33 -10.28 -1.16
N LEU A 173 -3.10 -9.40 -0.52
CA LEU A 173 -3.22 -9.40 0.95
C LEU A 173 -3.94 -10.66 1.47
N LEU A 174 -4.92 -11.17 0.75
CA LEU A 174 -5.60 -12.41 1.10
C LEU A 174 -4.64 -13.59 1.02
N TYR A 175 -3.89 -13.69 -0.08
CA TYR A 175 -2.99 -14.83 -0.34
C TYR A 175 -1.74 -14.77 0.55
N SER A 176 -1.14 -13.61 0.73
CA SER A 176 0.02 -13.44 1.60
C SER A 176 -0.31 -13.76 3.06
N ARG A 177 -1.50 -13.35 3.51
CA ARG A 177 -1.98 -13.67 4.86
C ARG A 177 -2.27 -15.15 5.03
N PHE A 178 -2.85 -15.82 4.02
CA PHE A 178 -3.04 -17.27 4.01
C PHE A 178 -1.69 -18.02 4.10
N TRP A 179 -0.73 -17.63 3.26
CA TRP A 179 0.62 -18.18 3.24
C TRP A 179 1.35 -18.00 4.58
N HIS A 180 1.26 -16.80 5.13
CA HIS A 180 1.87 -16.48 6.42
C HIS A 180 1.30 -17.31 7.57
N LYS A 181 -0.02 -17.52 7.60
CA LYS A 181 -0.67 -18.36 8.61
C LYS A 181 -0.24 -19.82 8.51
N PHE A 182 -0.13 -20.34 7.31
CA PHE A 182 0.43 -21.67 7.07
C PHE A 182 1.88 -21.76 7.60
N LEU A 183 2.73 -20.81 7.25
CA LEU A 183 4.11 -20.77 7.73
C LEU A 183 4.20 -20.61 9.26
N TYR A 184 3.23 -19.94 9.87
CA TYR A 184 3.13 -19.84 11.32
C TYR A 184 2.76 -21.19 11.96
N ASP A 185 1.80 -21.90 11.39
CA ASP A 185 1.40 -23.25 11.86
C ASP A 185 2.57 -24.25 11.74
N GLU A 186 3.41 -24.11 10.72
CA GLU A 186 4.64 -24.90 10.53
C GLU A 186 5.84 -24.38 11.35
N GLY A 187 5.67 -23.31 12.14
CA GLY A 187 6.73 -22.76 13.01
C GLY A 187 7.85 -22.00 12.29
N VAL A 188 7.66 -21.63 11.04
CA VAL A 188 8.64 -20.92 10.21
C VAL A 188 8.69 -19.43 10.54
N VAL A 189 7.53 -18.81 10.77
CA VAL A 189 7.43 -17.37 11.10
C VAL A 189 6.97 -17.16 12.55
N PRO A 190 7.43 -16.08 13.23
CA PRO A 190 7.22 -15.89 14.66
C PRO A 190 5.83 -15.35 15.04
N THR A 191 5.07 -14.84 14.10
CA THR A 191 3.80 -14.13 14.36
C THR A 191 2.63 -14.71 13.57
N PRO A 192 1.41 -14.75 14.12
CA PRO A 192 0.24 -15.31 13.43
C PRO A 192 -0.33 -14.38 12.34
N GLU A 193 0.09 -13.12 12.31
CA GLU A 193 -0.32 -12.13 11.31
C GLU A 193 0.89 -11.45 10.69
N PRO A 194 0.91 -11.24 9.36
CA PRO A 194 2.06 -10.68 8.67
C PRO A 194 2.23 -9.17 8.88
N TYR A 195 1.12 -8.43 9.07
CA TYR A 195 1.09 -6.97 9.08
C TYR A 195 0.48 -6.44 10.36
N GLN A 196 1.15 -5.50 11.02
CA GLN A 196 0.65 -4.84 12.23
C GLN A 196 -0.35 -3.73 11.88
N LYS A 197 -0.04 -2.93 10.88
CA LYS A 197 -0.89 -1.86 10.37
C LYS A 197 -0.98 -1.93 8.85
N ARG A 198 -2.18 -1.81 8.32
CA ARG A 198 -2.42 -1.73 6.88
C ARG A 198 -3.16 -0.44 6.53
N THR A 199 -2.69 0.27 5.50
CA THR A 199 -3.40 1.40 4.90
C THR A 199 -3.62 1.16 3.41
N SER A 200 -4.72 1.70 2.90
CA SER A 200 -4.98 1.77 1.45
C SER A 200 -4.81 3.20 0.97
N HIS A 201 -4.14 3.35 -0.15
CA HIS A 201 -4.19 4.61 -0.87
C HIS A 201 -5.37 4.63 -1.84
N GLY A 202 -5.82 5.84 -2.21
CA GLY A 202 -6.81 6.05 -3.26
C GLY A 202 -6.25 5.78 -4.65
N MET A 203 -7.11 5.83 -5.64
CA MET A 203 -6.76 5.63 -7.04
C MET A 203 -6.76 6.97 -7.78
N ILE A 204 -5.72 7.25 -8.56
CA ILE A 204 -5.73 8.38 -9.49
C ILE A 204 -6.46 7.95 -10.75
N LEU A 205 -7.53 8.67 -11.03
CA LEU A 205 -8.43 8.46 -12.18
C LEU A 205 -8.03 9.39 -13.33
N GLY A 206 -8.48 9.08 -14.53
CA GLY A 206 -8.39 10.01 -15.66
C GLY A 206 -9.18 11.30 -15.39
N GLU A 207 -9.01 12.32 -16.23
CA GLU A 207 -9.64 13.64 -16.07
C GLU A 207 -11.19 13.58 -15.99
N ASN A 208 -11.80 12.59 -16.64
CA ASN A 208 -13.25 12.35 -16.62
C ASN A 208 -13.73 11.50 -15.41
N GLY A 209 -12.84 11.20 -14.44
CA GLY A 209 -13.18 10.39 -13.27
C GLY A 209 -13.24 8.87 -13.53
N GLU A 210 -12.81 8.42 -14.70
CA GLU A 210 -12.76 7.01 -15.04
C GLU A 210 -11.41 6.37 -14.74
N LYS A 211 -11.42 5.07 -14.43
CA LYS A 211 -10.16 4.32 -14.23
C LYS A 211 -9.31 4.39 -15.51
N MET A 212 -8.03 4.74 -15.35
CA MET A 212 -7.06 4.73 -16.42
C MET A 212 -6.86 3.32 -16.97
N SER A 213 -6.87 3.16 -18.28
CA SER A 213 -6.53 1.90 -18.95
C SER A 213 -5.97 2.15 -20.35
N LYS A 214 -5.05 1.28 -20.80
CA LYS A 214 -4.47 1.36 -22.16
C LYS A 214 -5.54 1.25 -23.25
N SER A 215 -6.57 0.41 -23.02
CA SER A 215 -7.66 0.22 -23.99
C SER A 215 -8.57 1.45 -24.14
N ARG A 216 -8.59 2.35 -23.16
CA ARG A 216 -9.36 3.61 -23.22
C ARG A 216 -8.53 4.79 -23.71
N GLY A 217 -7.21 4.64 -23.82
CA GLY A 217 -6.32 5.72 -24.25
C GLY A 217 -6.22 6.90 -23.26
N ASN A 218 -6.65 6.72 -22.01
CA ASN A 218 -6.66 7.76 -20.96
C ASN A 218 -5.56 7.61 -19.92
N VAL A 219 -4.51 6.86 -20.23
CA VAL A 219 -3.36 6.66 -19.34
C VAL A 219 -2.45 7.88 -19.40
N ILE A 220 -2.13 8.43 -18.22
CA ILE A 220 -1.08 9.45 -18.07
C ILE A 220 0.22 8.72 -17.81
N ASN A 221 1.22 8.99 -18.66
CA ASN A 221 2.55 8.43 -18.48
C ASN A 221 3.38 9.34 -17.55
N PRO A 222 3.81 8.85 -16.38
CA PRO A 222 4.65 9.62 -15.45
C PRO A 222 5.92 10.18 -16.09
N ASP A 223 6.57 9.46 -17.02
CA ASP A 223 7.77 9.89 -17.68
C ASP A 223 7.58 11.17 -18.53
N ASP A 224 6.39 11.33 -19.12
CA ASP A 224 6.07 12.52 -19.90
C ASP A 224 5.91 13.73 -18.97
N ILE A 225 5.25 13.55 -17.82
CA ILE A 225 5.10 14.61 -16.81
C ILE A 225 6.46 14.98 -16.20
N VAL A 226 7.30 13.99 -15.90
CA VAL A 226 8.67 14.24 -15.40
C VAL A 226 9.50 15.00 -16.43
N ARG A 227 9.40 14.67 -17.69
CA ARG A 227 10.14 15.36 -18.77
C ARG A 227 9.68 16.80 -18.96
N GLU A 228 8.38 17.07 -18.84
CA GLU A 228 7.81 18.39 -19.07
C GLU A 228 7.89 19.31 -17.84
N TYR A 229 7.60 18.77 -16.65
CA TYR A 229 7.46 19.56 -15.42
C TYR A 229 8.50 19.25 -14.33
N GLY A 230 9.20 18.12 -14.44
CA GLY A 230 10.14 17.63 -13.44
C GLY A 230 9.53 16.69 -12.42
N ALA A 231 10.36 15.79 -11.86
CA ALA A 231 9.96 14.77 -10.91
C ALA A 231 9.33 15.35 -9.64
N ASP A 232 9.91 16.41 -9.09
CA ASP A 232 9.38 17.06 -7.88
C ASP A 232 7.98 17.63 -8.08
N THR A 233 7.66 18.10 -9.30
CA THR A 233 6.31 18.57 -9.62
C THR A 233 5.32 17.43 -9.59
N LEU A 234 5.64 16.30 -10.21
CA LEU A 234 4.78 15.10 -10.19
C LEU A 234 4.57 14.61 -8.75
N ARG A 235 5.64 14.44 -7.98
CA ARG A 235 5.59 14.02 -6.57
C ARG A 235 4.71 14.96 -5.74
N THR A 236 4.92 16.28 -5.88
CA THR A 236 4.12 17.29 -5.17
C THR A 236 2.65 17.20 -5.57
N TYR A 237 2.35 17.00 -6.86
CA TYR A 237 1.00 16.90 -7.34
C TYR A 237 0.29 15.64 -6.82
N GLU A 238 0.92 14.47 -6.89
CA GLU A 238 0.33 13.21 -6.38
C GLU A 238 0.02 13.28 -4.89
N MET A 239 0.87 13.96 -4.11
CA MET A 239 0.62 14.16 -2.67
C MET A 239 -0.41 15.26 -2.39
N PHE A 240 -0.65 16.18 -3.32
CA PHE A 240 -1.53 17.33 -3.13
C PHE A 240 -2.94 17.15 -3.71
N ILE A 241 -3.12 16.24 -4.69
CA ILE A 241 -4.36 16.09 -5.48
C ILE A 241 -5.60 15.81 -4.62
N GLY A 242 -5.46 15.17 -3.46
CA GLY A 242 -6.58 14.81 -2.60
C GLY A 242 -6.16 14.14 -1.30
N ALA A 243 -7.13 13.68 -0.52
CA ALA A 243 -6.87 12.85 0.63
C ALA A 243 -6.26 11.50 0.21
N PHE A 244 -5.28 11.02 0.96
CA PHE A 244 -4.47 9.86 0.61
C PHE A 244 -5.28 8.58 0.35
N ASP A 245 -6.37 8.38 1.09
CA ASP A 245 -7.23 7.20 1.04
C ASP A 245 -8.41 7.33 0.04
N LEU A 246 -8.57 8.51 -0.59
CA LEU A 246 -9.64 8.76 -1.53
C LEU A 246 -9.14 8.80 -2.97
N SER A 247 -10.00 8.35 -3.89
CA SER A 247 -9.72 8.48 -5.32
C SER A 247 -9.87 9.94 -5.76
N ALA A 248 -8.98 10.39 -6.65
CA ALA A 248 -8.99 11.73 -7.20
C ALA A 248 -8.79 11.70 -8.72
N SER A 249 -9.45 12.62 -9.44
CA SER A 249 -9.28 12.75 -10.88
C SER A 249 -8.04 13.57 -11.22
N TRP A 250 -7.29 13.13 -12.23
CA TRP A 250 -6.15 13.86 -12.76
C TRP A 250 -6.56 15.25 -13.26
N SER A 251 -5.68 16.23 -13.09
CA SER A 251 -5.84 17.59 -13.60
C SER A 251 -4.50 18.19 -14.02
N ASP A 252 -4.35 18.49 -15.30
CA ASP A 252 -3.15 19.15 -15.84
C ASP A 252 -2.94 20.54 -15.23
N ASP A 253 -4.02 21.27 -14.95
CA ASP A 253 -3.94 22.58 -14.28
C ASP A 253 -3.45 22.46 -12.85
N GLY A 254 -3.78 21.35 -12.17
CA GLY A 254 -3.24 21.00 -10.85
C GLY A 254 -1.74 20.78 -10.90
N VAL A 255 -1.23 20.04 -11.90
CA VAL A 255 0.21 19.83 -12.14
C VAL A 255 0.94 21.17 -12.33
N LYS A 256 0.41 22.04 -13.22
CA LYS A 256 0.94 23.39 -13.45
C LYS A 256 0.91 24.25 -12.18
N GLY A 257 -0.12 24.06 -11.33
CA GLY A 257 -0.22 24.70 -10.01
C GLY A 257 0.92 24.32 -9.09
N CYS A 258 1.23 23.02 -9.00
CA CYS A 258 2.35 22.50 -8.22
C CYS A 258 3.71 22.98 -8.77
N ARG A 259 3.89 23.04 -10.09
CA ARG A 259 5.09 23.63 -10.69
C ARG A 259 5.27 25.08 -10.29
N ARG A 260 4.21 25.91 -10.39
CA ARG A 260 4.29 27.32 -9.93
C ARG A 260 4.60 27.44 -8.45
N PHE A 261 4.12 26.53 -7.61
CA PHE A 261 4.49 26.51 -6.19
C PHE A 261 5.99 26.25 -6.01
N LEU A 262 6.56 25.24 -6.66
CA LEU A 262 8.01 24.95 -6.59
C LEU A 262 8.85 26.11 -7.16
N ASP A 263 8.44 26.74 -8.26
CA ASP A 263 9.10 27.93 -8.81
C ASP A 263 9.11 29.08 -7.80
N ARG A 264 8.05 29.24 -7.01
CA ARG A 264 8.00 30.22 -5.92
C ARG A 264 8.94 29.86 -4.77
N VAL A 265 9.01 28.58 -4.39
CA VAL A 265 9.99 28.10 -3.40
C VAL A 265 11.41 28.46 -3.84
N TRP A 266 11.74 28.18 -5.09
CA TRP A 266 13.04 28.51 -5.69
C TRP A 266 13.33 30.02 -5.64
N LYS A 267 12.37 30.84 -6.02
CA LYS A 267 12.52 32.32 -6.07
C LYS A 267 12.69 32.98 -4.69
N LEU A 268 12.35 32.33 -3.57
CA LEU A 268 12.59 32.86 -2.23
C LEU A 268 14.07 33.21 -1.98
N GLN A 269 15.00 32.57 -2.69
CA GLN A 269 16.43 32.92 -2.64
C GLN A 269 16.72 34.38 -2.95
N THR A 270 15.89 35.03 -3.77
CA THR A 270 16.06 36.45 -4.14
C THR A 270 15.73 37.45 -3.01
N MET A 271 15.04 36.94 -1.97
CA MET A 271 14.64 37.76 -0.77
C MET A 271 15.31 37.24 0.50
N LEU A 272 16.35 36.39 0.36
CA LEU A 272 16.98 35.70 1.49
C LEU A 272 17.90 36.64 2.28
N ASP A 273 17.60 36.83 3.57
CA ASP A 273 18.50 37.42 4.57
C ASP A 273 19.39 36.31 5.18
N LYS A 274 20.62 36.23 4.70
CA LYS A 274 21.62 35.24 5.17
C LYS A 274 22.21 35.59 6.56
N SER A 275 22.00 36.80 7.07
CA SER A 275 22.54 37.22 8.33
C SER A 275 21.73 36.73 9.55
N ASN A 276 20.49 36.34 9.33
CA ASN A 276 19.59 35.88 10.40
C ASN A 276 19.33 34.37 10.27
N GLU A 277 19.88 33.61 11.20
CA GLU A 277 19.68 32.14 11.27
C GLU A 277 18.43 31.73 12.06
N GLY A 278 17.74 32.65 12.72
CA GLY A 278 16.50 32.41 13.44
C GLY A 278 15.25 32.78 12.65
N TYR A 279 14.11 32.80 13.33
CA TYR A 279 12.85 33.28 12.78
C TYR A 279 12.64 34.74 13.09
N SER A 280 12.05 35.45 12.16
CA SER A 280 11.64 36.86 12.40
C SER A 280 10.38 36.91 13.27
N LYS A 281 10.31 37.90 14.18
CA LYS A 281 9.25 38.01 15.20
C LYS A 281 7.83 37.99 14.63
N ASP A 282 7.63 38.58 13.47
CA ASP A 282 6.34 38.74 12.82
C ASP A 282 5.83 37.41 12.18
N ILE A 283 6.71 36.43 12.03
CA ILE A 283 6.39 35.13 11.40
C ILE A 283 6.68 33.94 12.32
N GLU A 284 7.33 34.15 13.47
CA GLU A 284 7.74 33.07 14.39
C GLU A 284 6.58 32.17 14.79
N THR A 285 5.45 32.73 15.18
CA THR A 285 4.25 31.95 15.53
C THR A 285 3.78 31.13 14.35
N LYS A 286 3.78 31.70 13.15
CA LYS A 286 3.39 30.98 11.93
C LYS A 286 4.35 29.84 11.57
N MET A 287 5.65 30.03 11.81
CA MET A 287 6.66 28.96 11.64
C MET A 287 6.35 27.78 12.56
N HIS A 288 6.18 28.02 13.87
CA HIS A 288 5.87 26.96 14.82
C HIS A 288 4.53 26.27 14.54
N GLN A 289 3.49 27.02 14.15
CA GLN A 289 2.22 26.46 13.70
C GLN A 289 2.38 25.58 12.46
N THR A 290 3.19 26.01 11.48
CA THR A 290 3.42 25.26 10.25
C THR A 290 4.20 23.98 10.51
N ILE A 291 5.26 24.02 11.32
CA ILE A 291 6.02 22.82 11.71
C ILE A 291 5.09 21.81 12.38
N LYS A 292 4.32 22.23 13.39
CA LYS A 292 3.34 21.39 14.10
C LYS A 292 2.34 20.76 13.14
N LYS A 293 1.76 21.58 12.26
CA LYS A 293 0.75 21.15 11.30
C LYS A 293 1.31 20.13 10.30
N VAL A 294 2.46 20.42 9.67
CA VAL A 294 3.09 19.55 8.69
C VAL A 294 3.53 18.23 9.31
N SER A 295 4.13 18.25 10.50
CA SER A 295 4.54 17.04 11.22
C SER A 295 3.35 16.13 11.51
N SER A 296 2.30 16.67 12.12
CA SER A 296 1.08 15.91 12.41
C SER A 296 0.39 15.41 11.15
N ASP A 297 0.35 16.21 10.09
CA ASP A 297 -0.27 15.81 8.84
C ASP A 297 0.49 14.67 8.13
N PHE A 298 1.82 14.69 8.15
CA PHE A 298 2.65 13.63 7.57
C PHE A 298 2.48 12.31 8.34
N GLU A 299 2.46 12.35 9.68
CA GLU A 299 2.19 11.17 10.51
C GLU A 299 0.82 10.54 10.22
N ASN A 300 -0.16 11.37 9.84
CA ASN A 300 -1.54 10.95 9.57
C ASN A 300 -1.87 10.83 8.07
N LEU A 301 -0.86 10.83 7.18
CA LEU A 301 -1.01 10.73 5.72
C LEU A 301 -1.88 11.84 5.09
N LYS A 302 -1.93 13.01 5.72
CA LYS A 302 -2.66 14.19 5.23
C LYS A 302 -1.73 15.10 4.41
N TYR A 303 -1.05 14.53 3.44
CA TYR A 303 -0.04 15.23 2.64
C TYR A 303 -0.57 16.49 1.95
N ASN A 304 -1.81 16.44 1.45
CA ASN A 304 -2.46 17.57 0.79
C ASN A 304 -2.60 18.78 1.73
N THR A 305 -2.97 18.57 2.99
CA THR A 305 -3.09 19.67 3.95
C THR A 305 -1.73 20.15 4.47
N ALA A 306 -0.73 19.27 4.56
CA ALA A 306 0.65 19.67 4.85
C ALA A 306 1.22 20.59 3.76
N ILE A 307 1.05 20.21 2.48
CA ILE A 307 1.49 21.04 1.33
C ILE A 307 0.74 22.37 1.31
N ALA A 308 -0.58 22.35 1.56
CA ALA A 308 -1.37 23.59 1.66
C ALA A 308 -0.86 24.52 2.76
N ALA A 309 -0.44 24.00 3.92
CA ALA A 309 0.14 24.82 5.00
C ALA A 309 1.47 25.45 4.57
N MET A 310 2.33 24.73 3.86
CA MET A 310 3.57 25.26 3.30
C MET A 310 3.30 26.32 2.21
N MET A 311 2.29 26.11 1.37
CA MET A 311 1.85 27.11 0.37
C MET A 311 1.38 28.42 1.04
N ALA A 312 0.64 28.29 2.16
CA ALA A 312 0.21 29.46 2.93
C ALA A 312 1.39 30.21 3.55
N LEU A 313 2.36 29.48 4.13
CA LEU A 313 3.57 30.08 4.70
C LEU A 313 4.38 30.86 3.63
N ILE A 314 4.50 30.32 2.43
CA ILE A 314 5.17 31.01 1.32
C ILE A 314 4.45 32.32 0.96
N ASN A 315 3.12 32.37 1.01
CA ASN A 315 2.39 33.61 0.78
C ASN A 315 2.75 34.71 1.82
N ASP A 316 2.98 34.30 3.05
CA ASP A 316 3.40 35.25 4.11
C ASP A 316 4.81 35.78 3.83
N PHE A 317 5.77 34.96 3.38
CA PHE A 317 7.10 35.42 2.97
C PHE A 317 7.04 36.38 1.77
N TYR A 318 6.23 36.11 0.77
CA TYR A 318 6.05 37.03 -0.36
C TYR A 318 5.38 38.34 0.05
N LYS A 319 4.40 38.27 0.94
CA LYS A 319 3.76 39.48 1.49
C LYS A 319 4.75 40.35 2.27
N LYS A 320 5.63 39.72 3.03
CA LYS A 320 6.70 40.38 3.77
C LYS A 320 7.85 40.82 2.87
N ASN A 321 8.02 40.23 1.69
CA ASN A 321 9.14 40.41 0.77
C ASN A 321 10.51 40.15 1.41
N SER A 322 10.58 39.17 2.31
CA SER A 322 11.79 38.78 3.03
C SER A 322 11.63 37.37 3.61
N ILE A 323 12.72 36.63 3.68
CA ILE A 323 12.84 35.33 4.37
C ILE A 323 14.21 35.27 5.03
N THR A 324 14.28 34.80 6.28
CA THR A 324 15.56 34.54 6.96
C THR A 324 16.16 33.21 6.55
N LEU A 325 17.45 33.04 6.83
CA LEU A 325 18.12 31.76 6.57
C LEU A 325 17.48 30.59 7.37
N GLY A 326 17.12 30.86 8.66
CA GLY A 326 16.45 29.87 9.50
C GLY A 326 15.05 29.47 8.99
N GLU A 327 14.25 30.46 8.56
CA GLU A 327 12.93 30.24 7.95
C GLU A 327 13.03 29.43 6.67
N TYR A 328 14.02 29.72 5.83
CA TYR A 328 14.19 29.01 4.57
C TYR A 328 14.68 27.57 4.77
N LYS A 329 15.67 27.36 5.65
CA LYS A 329 16.13 26.02 6.03
C LYS A 329 14.97 25.17 6.53
N THR A 330 14.16 25.71 7.43
CA THR A 330 12.97 25.01 7.96
C THR A 330 11.97 24.66 6.86
N LEU A 331 11.61 25.62 6.00
CA LEU A 331 10.67 25.39 4.91
C LEU A 331 11.13 24.25 3.99
N ILE A 332 12.40 24.29 3.53
CA ILE A 332 12.92 23.25 2.61
C ILE A 332 13.07 21.90 3.30
N THR A 333 13.36 21.85 4.60
CA THR A 333 13.39 20.59 5.36
C THR A 333 11.99 19.97 5.44
N LEU A 334 10.96 20.76 5.73
CA LEU A 334 9.57 20.29 5.74
C LEU A 334 9.11 19.81 4.35
N LEU A 335 9.59 20.44 3.28
CA LEU A 335 9.23 20.12 1.90
C LEU A 335 10.05 18.95 1.31
N ASN A 336 11.23 18.66 1.86
CA ASN A 336 12.17 17.68 1.32
C ASN A 336 11.55 16.29 1.05
N PRO A 337 10.71 15.69 1.92
CA PRO A 337 10.09 14.40 1.64
C PRO A 337 9.20 14.40 0.38
N VAL A 338 8.65 15.55 0.02
CA VAL A 338 7.76 15.71 -1.14
C VAL A 338 8.54 16.07 -2.40
N ALA A 339 9.46 17.02 -2.32
CA ALA A 339 10.22 17.59 -3.43
C ALA A 339 11.74 17.56 -3.15
N PRO A 340 12.35 16.36 -3.13
CA PRO A 340 13.74 16.19 -2.67
C PRO A 340 14.76 16.89 -3.56
N HIS A 341 14.61 16.90 -4.88
CA HIS A 341 15.65 17.42 -5.78
C HIS A 341 15.81 18.94 -5.66
N ILE A 342 14.71 19.68 -5.73
CA ILE A 342 14.76 21.14 -5.61
C ILE A 342 15.22 21.59 -4.21
N THR A 343 14.83 20.89 -3.16
CA THR A 343 15.18 21.24 -1.79
C THR A 343 16.64 20.91 -1.46
N GLU A 344 17.19 19.80 -1.95
CA GLU A 344 18.62 19.51 -1.84
C GLU A 344 19.49 20.52 -2.61
N GLU A 345 19.08 20.92 -3.80
CA GLU A 345 19.78 21.94 -4.58
C GLU A 345 19.78 23.29 -3.87
N ILE A 346 18.63 23.70 -3.31
CA ILE A 346 18.54 24.93 -2.50
C ILE A 346 19.44 24.82 -1.27
N TRP A 347 19.48 23.68 -0.59
CA TRP A 347 20.30 23.44 0.59
C TRP A 347 21.78 23.68 0.30
N GLU A 348 22.28 23.16 -0.83
CA GLU A 348 23.65 23.37 -1.27
C GLU A 348 23.93 24.86 -1.57
N ILE A 349 23.04 25.52 -2.32
CA ILE A 349 23.18 26.95 -2.70
C ILE A 349 23.22 27.89 -1.48
N ILE A 350 22.44 27.57 -0.45
CA ILE A 350 22.44 28.42 0.77
C ILE A 350 23.58 28.10 1.74
N GLY A 351 24.45 27.16 1.40
CA GLY A 351 25.61 26.77 2.19
C GLY A 351 25.31 25.75 3.30
N GLY A 352 24.31 24.89 3.10
CA GLY A 352 24.02 23.77 3.99
C GLY A 352 25.18 22.76 4.04
N ASN A 353 25.36 22.12 5.19
CA ASN A 353 26.38 21.10 5.40
C ASN A 353 25.77 19.70 5.30
N GLY A 354 26.41 18.77 4.59
CA GLY A 354 25.87 17.42 4.35
C GLY A 354 24.65 17.44 3.44
N ARG A 355 23.83 16.41 3.53
CA ARG A 355 22.57 16.32 2.78
C ARG A 355 21.40 16.82 3.62
N LEU A 356 20.41 17.43 2.97
CA LEU A 356 19.21 17.92 3.65
C LEU A 356 18.40 16.80 4.29
N TYR A 357 18.28 15.66 3.60
CA TYR A 357 17.55 14.49 4.14
C TYR A 357 18.21 13.85 5.36
N GLU A 358 19.48 14.14 5.65
CA GLU A 358 20.21 13.70 6.85
C GLU A 358 20.02 14.65 8.04
N GLN A 359 19.42 15.82 7.82
CA GLN A 359 19.19 16.78 8.88
C GLN A 359 18.02 16.37 9.79
N SER A 360 18.06 16.83 11.04
CA SER A 360 16.98 16.60 11.97
C SER A 360 15.69 17.30 11.50
N TRP A 361 14.55 16.65 11.74
CA TRP A 361 13.25 17.26 11.49
C TRP A 361 13.04 18.47 12.38
N PRO A 362 12.48 19.58 11.85
CA PRO A 362 12.27 20.79 12.62
C PRO A 362 11.33 20.57 13.82
N GLU A 363 11.71 21.11 14.97
CA GLU A 363 10.89 21.06 16.17
C GLU A 363 10.10 22.37 16.35
N TYR A 364 8.94 22.28 17.00
CA TYR A 364 8.13 23.43 17.35
C TYR A 364 8.01 23.56 18.86
N GLU A 365 7.88 24.82 19.33
CA GLU A 365 7.56 25.12 20.71
C GLU A 365 6.06 25.38 20.84
N GLU A 366 5.35 24.59 21.66
CA GLU A 366 3.90 24.70 21.82
C GLU A 366 3.45 26.08 22.23
N ALA A 367 4.20 26.73 23.16
CA ALA A 367 3.91 28.07 23.63
C ALA A 367 3.96 29.15 22.52
N LYS A 368 4.77 28.92 21.49
CA LYS A 368 4.91 29.85 20.36
C LYS A 368 3.88 29.60 19.24
N THR A 369 3.08 28.53 19.33
CA THR A 369 1.99 28.28 18.37
C THR A 369 0.75 29.13 18.65
N VAL A 370 0.66 29.76 19.81
CA VAL A 370 -0.49 30.55 20.24
C VAL A 370 -0.38 31.97 19.72
N GLU A 371 -1.38 32.40 18.95
CA GLU A 371 -1.47 33.81 18.52
C GLU A 371 -1.78 34.71 19.73
N SER A 372 -1.00 35.75 19.89
CA SER A 372 -1.22 36.77 20.94
C SER A 372 -2.36 37.74 20.63
N THR A 373 -2.85 37.75 19.40
CA THR A 373 -3.91 38.61 18.91
C THR A 373 -4.98 37.89 18.16
N VAL A 374 -6.19 38.40 18.16
CA VAL A 374 -7.34 37.91 17.38
C VAL A 374 -7.79 39.02 16.44
N GLU A 375 -7.98 38.67 15.16
CA GLU A 375 -8.60 39.60 14.20
C GLU A 375 -10.14 39.51 14.29
N ILE A 376 -10.77 40.62 14.58
CA ILE A 376 -12.23 40.75 14.63
C ILE A 376 -12.69 41.60 13.46
N ALA A 377 -13.46 40.99 12.56
CA ALA A 377 -14.07 41.70 11.46
C ALA A 377 -15.31 42.46 11.95
N VAL A 378 -15.28 43.78 11.90
CA VAL A 378 -16.47 44.62 12.18
C VAL A 378 -17.29 44.79 10.90
N GLN A 379 -18.53 44.31 10.95
CA GLN A 379 -19.43 44.33 9.80
C GLN A 379 -20.61 45.27 10.01
N ILE A 380 -20.99 45.99 8.97
CA ILE A 380 -22.23 46.78 8.92
C ILE A 380 -23.06 46.24 7.74
N ASN A 381 -24.27 45.83 8.01
CA ASN A 381 -25.18 45.20 7.02
C ASN A 381 -24.52 44.05 6.23
N GLY A 382 -23.77 43.15 6.92
CA GLY A 382 -23.10 41.99 6.33
C GLY A 382 -21.85 42.31 5.51
N LYS A 383 -21.41 43.59 5.46
CA LYS A 383 -20.18 43.99 4.77
C LYS A 383 -19.09 44.37 5.80
N THR A 384 -17.94 43.72 5.72
CA THR A 384 -16.79 44.05 6.55
C THR A 384 -16.34 45.46 6.26
N LYS A 385 -16.26 46.31 7.32
CA LYS A 385 -15.85 47.71 7.24
C LYS A 385 -14.42 47.92 7.77
N VAL A 386 -14.06 47.18 8.79
CA VAL A 386 -12.71 47.24 9.36
C VAL A 386 -12.41 45.92 10.03
N THR A 387 -11.15 45.53 10.03
CA THR A 387 -10.63 44.38 10.82
C THR A 387 -9.81 44.98 11.97
N LEU A 388 -10.16 44.65 13.19
CA LEU A 388 -9.44 45.08 14.41
C LEU A 388 -8.61 43.90 14.92
N SER A 389 -7.31 44.15 15.18
CA SER A 389 -6.44 43.20 15.86
C SER A 389 -6.47 43.51 17.35
N ILE A 390 -6.93 42.56 18.16
CA ILE A 390 -7.09 42.71 19.62
C ILE A 390 -6.21 41.68 20.32
N GLY A 391 -5.45 42.09 21.35
CA GLY A 391 -4.71 41.12 22.19
C GLY A 391 -5.67 40.14 22.89
N LYS A 392 -5.26 38.86 22.97
CA LYS A 392 -5.96 37.83 23.73
C LYS A 392 -5.82 38.04 25.22
#